data_240bb45b0b04f0a3210b28c7f6afb803
#
_entry.id   240bb45b0b04f0a3210b28c7f6afb803
#
_cell.length_a   1.000
_cell.length_b   1.000
_cell.length_c   1.000
_cell.angle_alpha   90.00
_cell.angle_beta   90.00
_cell.angle_gamma   90.00
#
_symmetry.space_group_name_H-M   'P 1'
#
loop_
_entity.id
_entity.type
_entity.pdbx_description
1 polymer ?
#
loop_
_entity_poly.entity_id
_entity_poly.type
_entity_poly.pdbx_seq_one_letter_code
_entity_poly.pdbx_strand_id
1 'polypeptide(L)'
;MAVKQTAGRNQLGGFAPEFARLNDDVLFGEVWSREDKLSLRDRSLVTVVALMAQGLTDSSFKYHLLSAKNNGITKTEIAEILTHAAFYAGWPKAWAAFRMATEVWAGDNDGSARAEHENSMVFPIGKPNDGFAQYFTGRSYLAPLSTSQVGIFNVTFEPGCRNNWHVHHADKGGGQILVCVAGRGYYQAVSYTHLTLPTIA
;
A
#
# COMPACT_ATOMS: atom_id res chain seq x y z
N MET A 1 -10.51 -1.62 11.89
CA MET A 1 -10.56 -2.58 13.04
C MET A 1 -9.22 -3.26 13.12
N ALA A 2 -8.61 -3.30 14.31
CA ALA A 2 -7.36 -4.03 14.50
C ALA A 2 -7.57 -5.52 14.16
N VAL A 3 -6.72 -6.06 13.30
CA VAL A 3 -6.73 -7.49 13.00
C VAL A 3 -6.18 -8.21 14.22
N LYS A 4 -7.03 -8.98 14.91
CA LYS A 4 -6.63 -9.73 16.09
C LYS A 4 -5.65 -10.83 15.69
N GLN A 5 -4.39 -10.66 16.07
CA GLN A 5 -3.37 -11.68 15.87
C GLN A 5 -3.44 -12.72 16.98
N THR A 6 -3.19 -13.96 16.63
CA THR A 6 -3.17 -15.11 17.55
C THR A 6 -1.95 -15.99 17.33
N ALA A 7 -1.01 -15.57 16.48
CA ALA A 7 0.16 -16.36 16.12
C ALA A 7 1.05 -16.69 17.33
N GLY A 8 1.24 -15.73 18.23
CA GLY A 8 2.00 -15.93 19.46
C GLY A 8 1.39 -16.98 20.34
N ARG A 9 0.07 -16.89 20.58
CA ARG A 9 -0.67 -17.87 21.40
C ARG A 9 -0.67 -19.27 20.78
N ASN A 10 -0.84 -19.33 19.45
CA ASN A 10 -0.86 -20.61 18.75
C ASN A 10 0.49 -21.33 18.78
N GLN A 11 1.60 -20.59 18.71
CA GLN A 11 2.94 -21.18 18.64
C GLN A 11 3.58 -21.34 20.03
N LEU A 12 3.42 -20.36 20.89
CA LEU A 12 4.15 -20.27 22.15
C LEU A 12 3.27 -20.18 23.39
N GLY A 13 1.95 -20.15 23.25
CA GLY A 13 1.04 -19.95 24.38
C GLY A 13 1.18 -20.99 25.48
N GLY A 14 1.53 -22.24 25.13
CA GLY A 14 1.78 -23.31 26.12
C GLY A 14 3.14 -23.24 26.81
N PHE A 15 4.14 -22.60 26.18
CA PHE A 15 5.51 -22.50 26.72
C PHE A 15 5.80 -21.13 27.34
N ALA A 16 5.37 -20.06 26.68
CA ALA A 16 5.64 -18.68 27.09
C ALA A 16 4.36 -17.82 26.97
N PRO A 17 3.35 -18.03 27.83
CA PRO A 17 2.04 -17.40 27.66
C PRO A 17 2.09 -15.88 27.74
N GLU A 18 2.94 -15.31 28.60
CA GLU A 18 3.07 -13.86 28.71
C GLU A 18 3.76 -13.24 27.49
N PHE A 19 4.78 -13.88 26.94
CA PHE A 19 5.37 -13.46 25.67
C PHE A 19 4.33 -13.49 24.53
N ALA A 20 3.57 -14.56 24.44
CA ALA A 20 2.51 -14.71 23.45
C ALA A 20 1.44 -13.63 23.58
N ARG A 21 1.04 -13.28 24.80
CA ARG A 21 0.11 -12.19 25.11
C ARG A 21 0.68 -10.84 24.63
N LEU A 22 1.92 -10.52 25.01
CA LEU A 22 2.57 -9.28 24.62
C LEU A 22 2.71 -9.16 23.10
N ASN A 23 3.05 -10.27 22.43
CA ASN A 23 3.12 -10.30 20.97
C ASN A 23 1.76 -10.01 20.33
N ASP A 24 0.71 -10.72 20.74
CA ASP A 24 -0.58 -10.65 20.06
C ASP A 24 -1.37 -9.39 20.43
N ASP A 25 -1.41 -9.04 21.71
CA ASP A 25 -2.27 -7.97 22.21
C ASP A 25 -1.56 -6.61 22.16
N VAL A 26 -0.29 -6.54 22.55
CA VAL A 26 0.42 -5.25 22.65
C VAL A 26 1.11 -4.92 21.34
N LEU A 27 1.99 -5.79 20.84
CA LEU A 27 2.72 -5.49 19.60
C LEU A 27 1.75 -5.32 18.42
N PHE A 28 0.96 -6.35 18.12
CA PHE A 28 0.05 -6.30 16.97
C PHE A 28 -1.27 -5.60 17.30
N GLY A 29 -1.85 -5.85 18.48
CA GLY A 29 -3.14 -5.27 18.86
C GLY A 29 -3.10 -3.78 19.14
N GLU A 30 -2.02 -3.26 19.73
CA GLU A 30 -1.90 -1.85 20.07
C GLU A 30 -0.92 -1.11 19.16
N VAL A 31 0.35 -1.57 19.07
CA VAL A 31 1.40 -0.80 18.36
C VAL A 31 1.16 -0.78 16.87
N TRP A 32 0.93 -1.94 16.25
CA TRP A 32 0.66 -2.02 14.81
C TRP A 32 -0.70 -1.43 14.41
N SER A 33 -1.63 -1.32 15.34
CA SER A 33 -2.97 -0.77 15.09
C SER A 33 -3.05 0.76 15.11
N ARG A 34 -1.96 1.46 15.43
CA ARG A 34 -1.90 2.94 15.43
C ARG A 34 -1.63 3.50 14.05
N GLU A 35 -2.54 3.21 13.12
CA GLU A 35 -2.41 3.60 11.70
C GLU A 35 -2.52 5.11 11.48
N ASP A 36 -3.16 5.82 12.40
CA ASP A 36 -3.24 7.28 12.44
C ASP A 36 -1.89 7.97 12.73
N LYS A 37 -0.93 7.25 13.30
CA LYS A 37 0.42 7.76 13.62
C LYS A 37 1.46 7.33 12.59
N LEU A 38 1.39 6.08 12.13
CA LEU A 38 2.31 5.52 11.15
C LEU A 38 1.58 4.41 10.40
N SER A 39 1.59 4.48 9.06
CA SER A 39 0.90 3.52 8.21
C SER A 39 1.42 2.09 8.39
N LEU A 40 0.59 1.08 8.10
CA LEU A 40 1.03 -0.32 8.08
C LEU A 40 2.17 -0.55 7.08
N ARG A 41 2.14 0.18 5.98
CA ARG A 41 3.20 0.16 4.96
C ARG A 41 4.53 0.62 5.54
N ASP A 42 4.55 1.77 6.19
CA ASP A 42 5.79 2.33 6.74
C ASP A 42 6.29 1.50 7.93
N ARG A 43 5.39 0.95 8.76
CA ARG A 43 5.76 -0.03 9.81
C ARG A 43 6.43 -1.26 9.22
N SER A 44 5.90 -1.79 8.14
CA SER A 44 6.49 -2.94 7.43
C SER A 44 7.88 -2.62 6.91
N LEU A 45 8.07 -1.43 6.30
CA LEU A 45 9.36 -0.96 5.82
C LEU A 45 10.38 -0.88 6.96
N VAL A 46 10.02 -0.20 8.05
CA VAL A 46 10.89 -0.06 9.24
C VAL A 46 11.26 -1.44 9.81
N THR A 47 10.29 -2.35 9.91
CA THR A 47 10.51 -3.69 10.45
C THR A 47 11.44 -4.52 9.57
N VAL A 48 11.22 -4.52 8.25
CA VAL A 48 12.09 -5.23 7.29
C VAL A 48 13.53 -4.71 7.37
N VAL A 49 13.71 -3.39 7.36
CA VAL A 49 15.06 -2.79 7.45
C VAL A 49 15.71 -3.11 8.79
N ALA A 50 14.97 -3.03 9.89
CA ALA A 50 15.49 -3.34 11.22
C ALA A 50 15.94 -4.81 11.35
N LEU A 51 15.17 -5.76 10.85
CA LEU A 51 15.50 -7.19 10.86
C LEU A 51 16.71 -7.49 9.97
N MET A 52 16.72 -6.95 8.75
CA MET A 52 17.89 -7.06 7.86
C MET A 52 19.16 -6.51 8.52
N ALA A 53 19.08 -5.34 9.13
CA ALA A 53 20.24 -4.69 9.78
C ALA A 53 20.81 -5.52 10.94
N GLN A 54 19.97 -6.29 11.62
CA GLN A 54 20.39 -7.24 12.65
C GLN A 54 20.90 -8.57 12.08
N GLY A 55 20.69 -8.86 10.80
CA GLY A 55 21.02 -10.12 10.17
C GLY A 55 19.99 -11.22 10.45
N LEU A 56 18.80 -10.86 10.90
CA LEU A 56 17.70 -11.79 11.16
C LEU A 56 16.95 -12.06 9.83
N THR A 57 17.46 -13.01 9.07
CA THR A 57 16.94 -13.38 7.74
C THR A 57 16.46 -14.85 7.74
N ASP A 58 15.56 -15.14 8.64
CA ASP A 58 14.91 -16.45 8.80
C ASP A 58 13.43 -16.43 8.34
N SER A 59 12.65 -17.42 8.78
CA SER A 59 11.23 -17.51 8.45
C SER A 59 10.41 -16.32 8.94
N SER A 60 10.82 -15.68 10.05
CA SER A 60 10.14 -14.48 10.54
C SER A 60 10.38 -13.27 9.65
N PHE A 61 11.58 -13.15 9.08
CA PHE A 61 11.88 -12.14 8.07
C PHE A 61 11.03 -12.32 6.82
N LYS A 62 10.87 -13.58 6.35
CA LYS A 62 10.00 -13.88 5.19
C LYS A 62 8.55 -13.49 5.47
N TYR A 63 8.05 -13.71 6.68
CA TYR A 63 6.72 -13.25 7.09
C TYR A 63 6.59 -11.72 7.01
N HIS A 64 7.59 -10.96 7.46
CA HIS A 64 7.58 -9.51 7.38
C HIS A 64 7.73 -8.98 5.96
N LEU A 65 8.46 -9.68 5.07
CA LEU A 65 8.47 -9.37 3.64
C LEU A 65 7.08 -9.58 3.00
N LEU A 66 6.40 -10.68 3.31
CA LEU A 66 5.01 -10.92 2.87
C LEU A 66 4.06 -9.84 3.39
N SER A 67 4.20 -9.46 4.66
CA SER A 67 3.41 -8.37 5.23
C SER A 67 3.68 -7.04 4.53
N ALA A 68 4.94 -6.75 4.20
CA ALA A 68 5.34 -5.56 3.46
C ALA A 68 4.70 -5.53 2.07
N LYS A 69 4.72 -6.66 1.35
CA LYS A 69 4.04 -6.82 0.06
C LYS A 69 2.53 -6.59 0.18
N ASN A 70 1.87 -7.24 1.14
CA ASN A 70 0.44 -7.10 1.39
C ASN A 70 0.04 -5.67 1.80
N ASN A 71 0.94 -4.92 2.42
CA ASN A 71 0.76 -3.53 2.81
C ASN A 71 1.17 -2.54 1.70
N GLY A 72 1.42 -3.04 0.46
CA GLY A 72 1.59 -2.22 -0.73
C GLY A 72 3.03 -1.82 -1.04
N ILE A 73 4.04 -2.48 -0.48
CA ILE A 73 5.43 -2.31 -0.92
C ILE A 73 5.64 -3.13 -2.19
N THR A 74 5.97 -2.45 -3.28
CA THR A 74 6.17 -3.06 -4.59
C THR A 74 7.54 -3.73 -4.71
N LYS A 75 7.71 -4.54 -5.76
CA LYS A 75 8.99 -5.20 -6.08
C LYS A 75 10.12 -4.19 -6.30
N THR A 76 9.85 -3.10 -7.03
CA THR A 76 10.84 -2.04 -7.26
C THR A 76 11.19 -1.32 -5.96
N GLU A 77 10.19 -1.01 -5.13
CA GLU A 77 10.43 -0.35 -3.86
C GLU A 77 11.24 -1.21 -2.90
N ILE A 78 10.90 -2.49 -2.73
CA ILE A 78 11.68 -3.36 -1.83
C ILE A 78 13.12 -3.53 -2.33
N ALA A 79 13.33 -3.62 -3.64
CA ALA A 79 14.67 -3.68 -4.21
C ALA A 79 15.48 -2.42 -3.87
N GLU A 80 14.89 -1.23 -4.00
CA GLU A 80 15.55 0.03 -3.67
C GLU A 80 15.78 0.19 -2.17
N ILE A 81 14.80 -0.19 -1.33
CA ILE A 81 14.92 -0.17 0.13
C ILE A 81 16.10 -1.02 0.61
N LEU A 82 16.20 -2.28 0.12
CA LEU A 82 17.28 -3.17 0.51
C LEU A 82 18.62 -2.72 -0.06
N THR A 83 18.65 -2.14 -1.26
CA THR A 83 19.85 -1.54 -1.86
C THR A 83 20.36 -0.38 -1.01
N HIS A 84 19.48 0.56 -0.67
CA HIS A 84 19.82 1.67 0.22
C HIS A 84 20.32 1.17 1.57
N ALA A 85 19.60 0.25 2.20
CA ALA A 85 19.94 -0.30 3.50
C ALA A 85 21.28 -1.06 3.51
N ALA A 86 21.72 -1.61 2.37
CA ALA A 86 23.01 -2.32 2.26
C ALA A 86 24.21 -1.44 2.62
N PHE A 87 24.15 -0.14 2.34
CA PHE A 87 25.22 0.82 2.68
C PHE A 87 25.33 1.10 4.18
N TYR A 88 24.27 0.87 4.93
CA TYR A 88 24.22 1.10 6.39
C TYR A 88 24.31 -0.20 7.20
N ALA A 89 23.78 -1.30 6.68
CA ALA A 89 23.71 -2.58 7.38
C ALA A 89 24.77 -3.61 6.92
N GLY A 90 25.34 -3.39 5.74
CA GLY A 90 26.37 -4.25 5.13
C GLY A 90 25.82 -5.20 4.07
N TRP A 91 26.62 -5.41 3.02
CA TRP A 91 26.29 -6.18 1.82
C TRP A 91 25.91 -7.65 2.07
N PRO A 92 26.61 -8.42 2.96
CA PRO A 92 26.21 -9.81 3.20
C PRO A 92 24.79 -9.96 3.73
N LYS A 93 24.33 -9.04 4.57
CA LYS A 93 22.96 -9.01 5.11
C LYS A 93 21.94 -8.66 4.01
N ALA A 94 22.28 -7.71 3.15
CA ALA A 94 21.46 -7.36 2.01
C ALA A 94 21.30 -8.55 1.04
N TRP A 95 22.37 -9.28 0.73
CA TRP A 95 22.30 -10.50 -0.09
C TRP A 95 21.37 -11.55 0.50
N ALA A 96 21.41 -11.75 1.82
CA ALA A 96 20.51 -12.68 2.49
C ALA A 96 19.03 -12.21 2.38
N ALA A 97 18.79 -10.92 2.59
CA ALA A 97 17.47 -10.32 2.46
C ALA A 97 16.94 -10.39 1.03
N PHE A 98 17.79 -10.12 0.01
CA PHE A 98 17.39 -10.19 -1.40
C PHE A 98 17.00 -11.62 -1.83
N ARG A 99 17.70 -12.66 -1.37
CA ARG A 99 17.31 -14.05 -1.67
C ARG A 99 15.87 -14.33 -1.24
N MET A 100 15.47 -13.87 -0.05
CA MET A 100 14.11 -14.06 0.43
C MET A 100 13.10 -13.11 -0.26
N ALA A 101 13.51 -11.88 -0.54
CA ALA A 101 12.66 -10.93 -1.26
C ALA A 101 12.33 -11.43 -2.67
N THR A 102 13.30 -11.99 -3.40
CA THR A 102 13.05 -12.56 -4.73
C THR A 102 12.03 -13.70 -4.73
N GLU A 103 11.98 -14.50 -3.66
CA GLU A 103 10.94 -15.52 -3.50
C GLU A 103 9.56 -14.92 -3.25
N VAL A 104 9.48 -13.90 -2.40
CA VAL A 104 8.20 -13.26 -2.02
C VAL A 104 7.59 -12.49 -3.20
N TRP A 105 8.41 -11.83 -4.00
CA TRP A 105 7.99 -11.11 -5.22
C TRP A 105 8.21 -11.91 -6.50
N ALA A 106 8.41 -13.26 -6.40
CA ALA A 106 8.46 -14.12 -7.56
C ALA A 106 7.12 -14.04 -8.32
N GLY A 107 7.18 -13.74 -9.60
CA GLY A 107 5.98 -13.56 -10.43
C GLY A 107 5.40 -12.15 -10.46
N ASP A 108 5.82 -11.25 -9.58
CA ASP A 108 5.47 -9.83 -9.70
C ASP A 108 6.36 -9.19 -10.79
N ASN A 109 5.82 -9.04 -11.96
CA ASN A 109 6.47 -8.32 -13.06
C ASN A 109 6.05 -6.86 -13.01
N ASP A 110 6.94 -5.94 -12.70
CA ASP A 110 6.66 -4.49 -12.65
C ASP A 110 6.13 -3.93 -13.99
N GLY A 111 6.43 -4.60 -15.10
CA GLY A 111 5.87 -4.29 -16.40
C GLY A 111 4.52 -4.97 -16.67
N SER A 112 4.25 -6.15 -16.08
CA SER A 112 3.02 -6.88 -16.35
C SER A 112 1.85 -6.37 -15.52
N ALA A 113 2.04 -5.98 -14.26
CA ALA A 113 0.97 -5.45 -13.43
C ALA A 113 0.38 -4.16 -14.01
N ARG A 114 1.22 -3.28 -14.55
CA ARG A 114 0.75 -2.09 -15.26
C ARG A 114 0.10 -2.47 -16.58
N ALA A 115 0.71 -3.34 -17.39
CA ALA A 115 0.16 -3.81 -18.65
C ALA A 115 -1.12 -4.61 -18.44
N GLU A 116 -1.20 -5.43 -17.41
CA GLU A 116 -2.38 -6.19 -17.05
C GLU A 116 -3.50 -5.26 -16.55
N HIS A 117 -3.17 -4.24 -15.76
CA HIS A 117 -4.09 -3.18 -15.37
C HIS A 117 -4.55 -2.38 -16.61
N GLU A 118 -3.64 -1.95 -17.47
CA GLU A 118 -3.97 -1.26 -18.74
C GLU A 118 -4.88 -2.10 -19.64
N ASN A 119 -4.64 -3.41 -19.73
CA ASN A 119 -5.46 -4.32 -20.53
C ASN A 119 -6.83 -4.63 -19.89
N SER A 120 -6.97 -4.51 -18.58
CA SER A 120 -8.22 -4.74 -17.85
C SER A 120 -9.08 -3.47 -17.71
N MET A 121 -8.54 -2.31 -18.03
CA MET A 121 -9.23 -1.04 -17.90
C MET A 121 -10.30 -0.85 -18.98
N VAL A 122 -11.50 -0.46 -18.56
CA VAL A 122 -12.59 -0.05 -19.47
C VAL A 122 -12.26 1.27 -20.17
N PHE A 123 -11.49 2.14 -19.51
CA PHE A 123 -11.10 3.46 -20.01
C PHE A 123 -9.57 3.60 -20.01
N PRO A 124 -8.99 4.40 -20.91
CA PRO A 124 -7.55 4.61 -20.94
C PRO A 124 -7.04 5.24 -19.65
N ILE A 125 -5.84 4.85 -19.23
CA ILE A 125 -5.18 5.45 -18.05
C ILE A 125 -4.97 6.95 -18.24
N GLY A 126 -4.62 7.38 -19.45
CA GLY A 126 -4.39 8.77 -19.76
C GLY A 126 -2.95 9.22 -19.59
N LYS A 127 -2.75 10.53 -19.59
CA LYS A 127 -1.45 11.17 -19.41
C LYS A 127 -1.20 11.50 -17.95
N PRO A 128 0.07 11.69 -17.52
CA PRO A 128 0.37 12.23 -16.20
C PRO A 128 -0.48 13.47 -15.90
N ASN A 129 -1.03 13.53 -14.71
CA ASN A 129 -1.97 14.57 -14.29
C ASN A 129 -1.23 15.80 -13.73
N ASP A 130 -0.23 16.27 -14.48
CA ASP A 130 0.66 17.33 -14.03
C ASP A 130 -0.08 18.68 -13.82
N GLY A 131 -1.10 18.95 -14.64
CA GLY A 131 -1.89 20.18 -14.54
C GLY A 131 -2.66 20.33 -13.23
N PHE A 132 -2.96 19.22 -12.55
CA PHE A 132 -3.68 19.20 -11.28
C PHE A 132 -2.84 18.60 -10.15
N ALA A 133 -1.54 18.41 -10.35
CA ALA A 133 -0.64 17.75 -9.38
C ALA A 133 -0.71 18.36 -7.97
N GLN A 134 -0.95 19.66 -7.84
CA GLN A 134 -1.10 20.35 -6.55
C GLN A 134 -2.25 19.82 -5.67
N TYR A 135 -3.23 19.16 -6.27
CA TYR A 135 -4.38 18.58 -5.56
C TYR A 135 -4.19 17.11 -5.18
N PHE A 136 -3.02 16.54 -5.48
CA PHE A 136 -2.70 15.14 -5.25
C PHE A 136 -1.43 14.98 -4.43
N THR A 137 -1.38 13.94 -3.64
CA THR A 137 -0.17 13.41 -3.05
C THR A 137 0.11 12.06 -3.71
N GLY A 138 1.25 11.92 -4.39
CA GLY A 138 1.56 10.77 -5.23
C GLY A 138 1.23 11.00 -6.71
N ARG A 139 1.38 9.97 -7.53
CA ARG A 139 1.18 10.06 -8.98
C ARG A 139 -0.25 9.70 -9.37
N SER A 140 -0.83 10.51 -10.23
CA SER A 140 -2.10 10.23 -10.88
C SER A 140 -2.04 10.50 -12.37
N TYR A 141 -2.98 9.93 -13.09
CA TYR A 141 -3.12 10.08 -14.54
C TYR A 141 -4.54 10.51 -14.86
N LEU A 142 -4.70 11.26 -15.93
CA LEU A 142 -5.99 11.82 -16.36
C LEU A 142 -6.25 11.52 -17.83
N ALA A 143 -7.40 10.92 -18.12
CA ALA A 143 -7.92 10.76 -19.46
C ALA A 143 -9.29 11.44 -19.57
N PRO A 144 -9.46 12.46 -20.41
CA PRO A 144 -10.78 13.01 -20.70
C PRO A 144 -11.58 12.00 -21.53
N LEU A 145 -12.80 11.69 -21.08
CA LEU A 145 -13.73 10.79 -21.77
C LEU A 145 -14.83 11.59 -22.48
N SER A 146 -15.30 12.66 -21.84
CA SER A 146 -16.26 13.61 -22.44
C SER A 146 -16.00 15.00 -21.88
N THR A 147 -16.05 16.00 -22.77
CA THR A 147 -15.87 17.42 -22.40
C THR A 147 -16.98 18.30 -22.97
N SER A 148 -17.97 17.72 -23.64
CA SER A 148 -18.99 18.49 -24.38
C SER A 148 -20.20 18.88 -23.52
N GLN A 149 -20.95 17.92 -22.99
CA GLN A 149 -22.17 18.18 -22.22
C GLN A 149 -21.92 18.05 -20.73
N VAL A 150 -21.24 16.97 -20.34
CA VAL A 150 -20.80 16.70 -18.97
C VAL A 150 -19.32 16.37 -19.03
N GLY A 151 -18.55 17.01 -18.15
CA GLY A 151 -17.14 16.68 -17.99
C GLY A 151 -17.00 15.30 -17.35
N ILE A 152 -16.51 14.32 -18.10
CA ILE A 152 -16.23 12.98 -17.61
C ILE A 152 -14.74 12.70 -17.82
N PHE A 153 -14.08 12.29 -16.75
CA PHE A 153 -12.66 12.01 -16.76
C PHE A 153 -12.40 10.67 -16.08
N ASN A 154 -11.53 9.86 -16.67
CA ASN A 154 -10.94 8.74 -15.95
C ASN A 154 -9.70 9.23 -15.21
N VAL A 155 -9.68 9.06 -13.88
CA VAL A 155 -8.54 9.40 -13.02
C VAL A 155 -7.97 8.12 -12.46
N THR A 156 -6.74 7.80 -12.86
CA THR A 156 -6.02 6.62 -12.37
C THR A 156 -5.02 7.04 -11.31
N PHE A 157 -5.03 6.34 -10.19
CA PHE A 157 -4.16 6.58 -9.05
C PHE A 157 -3.13 5.46 -8.95
N GLU A 158 -1.86 5.80 -8.83
CA GLU A 158 -0.85 4.82 -8.41
C GLU A 158 -1.08 4.41 -6.94
N PRO A 159 -0.59 3.23 -6.53
CA PRO A 159 -0.70 2.80 -5.14
C PRO A 159 -0.20 3.87 -4.16
N GLY A 160 -1.03 4.18 -3.15
CA GLY A 160 -0.74 5.23 -2.17
C GLY A 160 -1.02 6.68 -2.61
N CYS A 161 -1.36 6.91 -3.88
CA CYS A 161 -1.79 8.23 -4.33
C CYS A 161 -3.15 8.59 -3.73
N ARG A 162 -3.33 9.86 -3.36
CA ARG A 162 -4.56 10.39 -2.79
C ARG A 162 -4.80 11.82 -3.23
N ASN A 163 -6.07 12.22 -3.32
CA ASN A 163 -6.44 13.63 -3.43
C ASN A 163 -6.22 14.33 -2.10
N ASN A 164 -5.78 15.57 -2.16
CA ASN A 164 -5.85 16.48 -1.03
C ASN A 164 -7.29 16.93 -0.83
N TRP A 165 -7.63 17.40 0.37
CA TRP A 165 -8.94 17.99 0.63
C TRP A 165 -9.22 19.13 -0.33
N HIS A 166 -10.33 19.07 -1.05
CA HIS A 166 -10.78 20.11 -1.98
C HIS A 166 -12.30 20.16 -2.06
N VAL A 167 -12.80 21.25 -2.57
CA VAL A 167 -14.23 21.51 -2.76
C VAL A 167 -14.46 21.91 -4.22
N HIS A 168 -15.47 21.31 -4.84
CA HIS A 168 -15.98 21.75 -6.12
C HIS A 168 -17.07 22.78 -5.92
N HIS A 169 -16.84 24.00 -6.39
CA HIS A 169 -17.82 25.07 -6.32
C HIS A 169 -18.68 25.11 -7.59
N ALA A 170 -19.98 25.31 -7.43
CA ALA A 170 -20.90 25.53 -8.54
C ALA A 170 -22.01 26.47 -8.12
N ASP A 171 -22.42 27.39 -8.99
CA ASP A 171 -23.52 28.35 -8.73
C ASP A 171 -24.89 27.68 -8.85
N LYS A 172 -25.03 26.67 -9.68
CA LYS A 172 -26.25 25.85 -9.87
C LYS A 172 -25.88 24.41 -10.20
N GLY A 173 -26.59 23.47 -9.56
CA GLY A 173 -26.55 22.05 -9.93
C GLY A 173 -25.16 21.45 -9.84
N GLY A 174 -24.38 21.81 -8.83
CA GLY A 174 -23.05 21.24 -8.64
C GLY A 174 -23.09 19.85 -8.04
N GLY A 175 -22.02 19.11 -8.26
CA GLY A 175 -21.82 17.78 -7.69
C GLY A 175 -20.75 17.02 -8.45
N GLN A 176 -20.27 15.96 -7.82
CA GLN A 176 -19.33 15.02 -8.43
C GLN A 176 -19.88 13.60 -8.27
N ILE A 177 -19.93 12.86 -9.35
CA ILE A 177 -20.24 11.44 -9.33
C ILE A 177 -18.91 10.70 -9.46
N LEU A 178 -18.64 9.82 -8.51
CA LEU A 178 -17.46 8.95 -8.51
C LEU A 178 -17.91 7.53 -8.79
N VAL A 179 -17.31 6.91 -9.80
CA VAL A 179 -17.53 5.50 -10.15
C VAL A 179 -16.18 4.81 -10.15
N CYS A 180 -16.03 3.78 -9.33
CA CYS A 180 -14.85 2.94 -9.35
C CYS A 180 -14.98 1.93 -10.49
N VAL A 181 -14.12 2.02 -11.49
CA VAL A 181 -14.15 1.15 -12.69
C VAL A 181 -13.06 0.09 -12.67
N ALA A 182 -12.06 0.24 -11.81
CA ALA A 182 -11.02 -0.76 -11.57
C ALA A 182 -10.30 -0.51 -10.24
N GLY A 183 -9.74 -1.56 -9.66
CA GLY A 183 -8.93 -1.48 -8.45
C GLY A 183 -9.72 -1.28 -7.16
N ARG A 184 -9.06 -0.76 -6.14
CA ARG A 184 -9.62 -0.50 -4.79
C ARG A 184 -9.13 0.84 -4.29
N GLY A 185 -10.02 1.60 -3.66
CA GLY A 185 -9.69 2.89 -3.09
C GLY A 185 -10.57 3.24 -1.89
N TYR A 186 -10.23 4.34 -1.24
CA TYR A 186 -11.00 4.89 -0.13
C TYR A 186 -11.53 6.27 -0.55
N TYR A 187 -12.76 6.55 -0.17
CA TYR A 187 -13.37 7.85 -0.32
C TYR A 187 -13.76 8.39 1.06
N GLN A 188 -13.47 9.66 1.29
CA GLN A 188 -13.85 10.35 2.51
C GLN A 188 -14.64 11.62 2.15
N ALA A 189 -15.89 11.68 2.62
CA ALA A 189 -16.73 12.85 2.51
C ALA A 189 -16.80 13.57 3.85
N VAL A 190 -16.42 14.84 3.90
CA VAL A 190 -16.43 15.71 5.07
C VAL A 190 -15.70 15.08 6.26
N SER A 191 -16.41 14.53 7.23
CA SER A 191 -15.83 13.92 8.44
C SER A 191 -15.99 12.41 8.53
N TYR A 192 -16.52 11.77 7.49
CA TYR A 192 -16.80 10.33 7.49
C TYR A 192 -15.93 9.62 6.46
N THR A 193 -15.16 8.61 6.91
CA THR A 193 -14.47 7.71 6.02
C THR A 193 -15.41 6.61 5.58
N HIS A 194 -15.75 6.57 4.31
CA HIS A 194 -16.51 5.47 3.72
C HIS A 194 -15.58 4.43 3.12
N LEU A 195 -15.84 3.18 3.45
CA LEU A 195 -15.14 2.02 2.94
C LEU A 195 -15.35 1.85 1.43
N THR A 196 -14.26 1.50 0.76
CA THR A 196 -14.16 0.83 -0.55
C THR A 196 -15.41 0.86 -1.41
N LEU A 197 -15.34 1.57 -2.50
CA LEU A 197 -16.22 1.30 -3.64
C LEU A 197 -15.96 -0.15 -4.10
N PRO A 198 -17.00 -0.98 -4.24
CA PRO A 198 -16.82 -2.36 -4.67
C PRO A 198 -16.22 -2.39 -6.07
N THR A 199 -15.22 -3.23 -6.25
CA THR A 199 -14.79 -3.65 -7.58
C THR A 199 -15.96 -4.38 -8.22
N ILE A 200 -16.46 -3.89 -9.31
CA ILE A 200 -17.35 -4.68 -10.17
C ILE A 200 -16.44 -5.72 -10.82
N ALA A 201 -16.64 -6.98 -10.48
CA ALA A 201 -15.95 -8.10 -11.10
C ALA A 201 -16.48 -8.31 -12.52
#